data_ec41cd463189748ae78a5741eb7b37c4
#
_entry.id   ec41cd463189748ae78a5741eb7b37c4
#
_cell.length_a   1.000
_cell.length_b   1.000
_cell.length_c   1.000
_cell.angle_alpha   90.00
_cell.angle_beta   90.00
_cell.angle_gamma   90.00
#
_symmetry.space_group_name_H-M   'P 1'
#
loop_
_entity.id
_entity.type
_entity.pdbx_description
1 polymer ?
#
loop_
_entity_poly.entity_id
_entity_poly.type
_entity_poly.pdbx_seq_one_letter_code
_entity_poly.pdbx_strand_id
1 'polypeptide(L)'
;MSETGSTPNGRPRRARIAVPFAVGAIAGATVIGGVALVAHDDGSGAGVGALAAATPGTAIASKAQSLSAEQIYRQDSPGVVDISVTTGAASQNGVSPFGPSGGSAQAEGTGFVYDTSGNIVTASHVVDGATAIQVRFEDGSVAKATLVGTDPSSDTAVINVKVASSKLRPLALADSGDVQPGQGAVAIGSPFGYEESITAGIVSAVDRSIEAPNGYSIPNAIQTDAPINHGNSGGPLIDAGGKVIGVNVQIAADDSAGSSQNAGVGFAVPSNTVKRVVDDLVAGRTVQHAYLGVSIGTNANGTGAVVGTVRAGGPAAAAGVRSGDVIVSVNGKPISSANELTSAVGALQPGDKATLKVQRGGSTLTLTVTLATRPATAPTA
;
A
#
# COMPACT_ATOMS: atom_id res chain seq x y z
N MET A 1 25.68 10.93 71.33
CA MET A 1 24.38 10.79 72.06
C MET A 1 23.34 11.10 70.99
N SER A 2 22.64 10.25 70.53
CA SER A 2 21.80 9.08 70.52
C SER A 2 21.49 8.74 69.04
N GLU A 3 21.82 7.65 68.52
CA GLU A 3 21.08 6.41 68.28
C GLU A 3 19.76 6.60 67.53
N THR A 4 19.63 6.22 66.47
CA THR A 4 19.40 5.52 65.20
C THR A 4 18.58 4.27 65.36
N GLY A 5 17.47 4.22 64.71
CA GLY A 5 16.64 3.05 64.49
C GLY A 5 16.53 2.72 63.00
N SER A 6 17.11 1.59 62.65
CA SER A 6 16.98 0.99 61.31
C SER A 6 15.81 0.00 61.29
N THR A 7 14.91 0.13 60.34
CA THR A 7 13.86 -0.86 60.05
C THR A 7 14.14 -1.58 58.72
N PRO A 8 13.99 -2.89 58.66
CA PRO A 8 14.28 -3.67 57.45
C PRO A 8 13.07 -3.72 56.51
N ASN A 9 13.34 -3.44 55.26
CA ASN A 9 12.41 -3.51 54.11
C ASN A 9 12.10 -4.98 53.75
N GLY A 10 10.89 -5.43 54.06
CA GLY A 10 10.36 -6.71 53.65
C GLY A 10 9.86 -6.65 52.19
N ARG A 11 10.51 -7.39 51.30
CA ARG A 11 10.03 -7.61 49.92
C ARG A 11 8.91 -8.67 49.93
N PRO A 12 7.77 -8.48 49.22
CA PRO A 12 6.76 -9.51 49.09
C PRO A 12 7.23 -10.61 48.11
N ARG A 13 7.13 -11.85 48.55
CA ARG A 13 7.35 -13.08 47.76
C ARG A 13 6.26 -13.16 46.72
N ARG A 14 6.63 -13.15 45.41
CA ARG A 14 5.75 -13.46 44.32
C ARG A 14 5.50 -14.99 44.28
N ALA A 15 4.23 -15.37 44.46
CA ALA A 15 3.77 -16.73 44.25
C ALA A 15 3.86 -17.09 42.75
N ARG A 16 4.58 -18.15 42.42
CA ARG A 16 4.60 -18.73 41.08
C ARG A 16 3.38 -19.64 40.94
N ILE A 17 2.43 -19.26 40.11
CA ILE A 17 1.33 -20.13 39.67
C ILE A 17 1.89 -20.95 38.53
N ALA A 18 2.01 -22.26 38.77
CA ALA A 18 2.32 -23.24 37.74
C ALA A 18 1.02 -23.64 37.05
N VAL A 19 0.93 -23.36 35.74
CA VAL A 19 -0.15 -23.85 34.88
C VAL A 19 0.31 -25.14 34.24
N PRO A 20 -0.39 -26.28 34.39
CA PRO A 20 -0.02 -27.50 33.70
C PRO A 20 -0.45 -27.42 32.21
N PHE A 21 0.49 -27.60 31.31
CA PHE A 21 0.22 -27.84 29.89
C PHE A 21 -0.30 -29.28 29.74
N ALA A 22 -1.56 -29.41 29.32
CA ALA A 22 -2.10 -30.67 28.84
C ALA A 22 -1.78 -30.82 27.35
N VAL A 23 -0.90 -31.74 27.01
CA VAL A 23 -0.64 -32.18 25.64
C VAL A 23 -1.77 -33.10 25.21
N GLY A 24 -2.71 -32.61 24.42
CA GLY A 24 -3.74 -33.40 23.75
C GLY A 24 -3.21 -33.96 22.43
N ALA A 25 -2.88 -35.24 22.39
CA ALA A 25 -2.64 -35.96 21.14
C ALA A 25 -3.97 -36.22 20.44
N ILE A 26 -4.21 -35.59 19.29
CA ILE A 26 -5.34 -35.88 18.41
C ILE A 26 -4.88 -36.99 17.45
N ALA A 27 -5.32 -38.22 17.69
CA ALA A 27 -5.18 -39.32 16.76
C ALA A 27 -6.23 -39.13 15.65
N GLY A 28 -5.77 -38.93 14.41
CA GLY A 28 -6.62 -38.88 13.22
C GLY A 28 -7.18 -40.28 12.91
N ALA A 29 -8.47 -40.47 13.07
CA ALA A 29 -9.17 -41.64 12.60
C ALA A 29 -9.63 -41.41 11.15
N THR A 30 -9.03 -42.16 10.22
CA THR A 30 -9.49 -42.26 8.84
C THR A 30 -10.73 -43.18 8.82
N VAL A 31 -11.92 -42.63 8.62
CA VAL A 31 -13.13 -43.39 8.40
C VAL A 31 -13.21 -43.75 6.92
N ILE A 32 -12.90 -45.00 6.59
CA ILE A 32 -13.23 -45.60 5.29
C ILE A 32 -14.65 -46.14 5.42
N GLY A 33 -15.62 -45.39 4.90
CA GLY A 33 -17.01 -45.85 4.82
C GLY A 33 -17.19 -46.89 3.72
N GLY A 34 -17.17 -48.16 4.10
CA GLY A 34 -17.62 -49.22 3.23
C GLY A 34 -19.16 -49.30 3.25
N VAL A 35 -19.78 -49.10 2.09
CA VAL A 35 -21.21 -49.39 1.91
C VAL A 35 -21.37 -50.87 1.68
N ALA A 36 -21.91 -51.60 2.66
CA ALA A 36 -22.35 -52.99 2.48
C ALA A 36 -23.73 -52.98 1.79
N LEU A 37 -23.77 -53.49 0.54
CA LEU A 37 -25.03 -53.79 -0.15
C LEU A 37 -25.60 -55.11 0.43
N VAL A 38 -26.72 -55.04 1.10
CA VAL A 38 -27.54 -56.23 1.43
C VAL A 38 -28.44 -56.47 0.21
N ALA A 39 -28.14 -57.54 -0.53
CA ALA A 39 -29.02 -57.99 -1.57
C ALA A 39 -30.23 -58.76 -0.91
N HIS A 40 -31.41 -58.23 -1.10
CA HIS A 40 -32.64 -58.99 -0.87
C HIS A 40 -33.16 -59.45 -2.23
N ASP A 41 -33.21 -60.76 -2.39
CA ASP A 41 -33.73 -61.43 -3.59
C ASP A 41 -35.25 -61.59 -3.42
N ASP A 42 -36.05 -60.88 -4.21
CA ASP A 42 -37.42 -61.22 -4.53
C ASP A 42 -37.74 -60.83 -5.96
N GLY A 43 -37.97 -61.82 -6.76
CA GLY A 43 -38.15 -61.74 -8.20
C GLY A 43 -39.36 -60.94 -8.66
N SER A 44 -39.09 -60.07 -9.59
CA SER A 44 -39.95 -59.79 -10.78
C SER A 44 -39.25 -58.76 -11.68
N GLY A 45 -39.08 -59.10 -12.95
CA GLY A 45 -38.33 -58.38 -13.94
C GLY A 45 -38.90 -57.02 -14.29
N ALA A 46 -38.01 -56.03 -14.32
CA ALA A 46 -38.14 -54.78 -15.06
C ALA A 46 -36.75 -54.30 -15.42
N GLY A 47 -36.54 -53.90 -16.68
CA GLY A 47 -35.25 -53.60 -17.27
C GLY A 47 -34.43 -52.56 -16.55
N VAL A 48 -33.22 -52.91 -16.18
CA VAL A 48 -32.20 -51.99 -15.70
C VAL A 48 -31.67 -51.15 -16.86
N GLY A 49 -32.13 -49.91 -16.94
CA GLY A 49 -31.45 -48.90 -17.77
C GLY A 49 -30.07 -48.68 -17.23
N ALA A 50 -29.05 -48.87 -18.06
CA ALA A 50 -27.66 -48.58 -17.70
C ALA A 50 -27.53 -47.09 -17.32
N LEU A 51 -27.30 -46.83 -16.03
CA LEU A 51 -26.81 -45.55 -15.55
C LEU A 51 -25.41 -45.36 -16.12
N ALA A 52 -25.31 -44.48 -17.13
CA ALA A 52 -24.01 -44.00 -17.61
C ALA A 52 -23.26 -43.40 -16.42
N ALA A 53 -22.14 -44.02 -16.07
CA ALA A 53 -21.20 -43.47 -15.11
C ALA A 53 -20.73 -42.11 -15.63
N ALA A 54 -21.22 -41.03 -15.01
CA ALA A 54 -20.66 -39.73 -15.22
C ALA A 54 -19.19 -39.77 -14.72
N THR A 55 -18.26 -39.76 -15.67
CA THR A 55 -16.86 -39.49 -15.37
C THR A 55 -16.78 -38.15 -14.67
N PRO A 56 -16.21 -38.06 -13.45
CA PRO A 56 -15.92 -36.77 -12.84
C PRO A 56 -14.92 -36.07 -13.78
N GLY A 57 -15.38 -35.10 -14.54
CA GLY A 57 -14.51 -34.14 -15.22
C GLY A 57 -13.72 -33.40 -14.14
N THR A 58 -12.51 -33.86 -13.90
CA THR A 58 -11.52 -33.12 -13.12
C THR A 58 -11.14 -31.87 -13.89
N ALA A 59 -11.96 -30.83 -13.80
CA ALA A 59 -11.46 -29.49 -13.96
C ALA A 59 -10.61 -29.19 -12.72
N ILE A 60 -9.38 -29.69 -12.72
CA ILE A 60 -8.34 -29.13 -11.87
C ILE A 60 -8.07 -27.76 -12.50
N ALA A 61 -8.81 -26.73 -12.03
CA ALA A 61 -8.29 -25.39 -12.13
C ALA A 61 -6.90 -25.45 -11.50
N SER A 62 -5.87 -25.28 -12.33
CA SER A 62 -4.50 -25.16 -11.85
C SER A 62 -4.49 -23.94 -10.96
N LYS A 63 -4.57 -24.17 -9.64
CA LYS A 63 -4.35 -23.15 -8.65
C LYS A 63 -2.95 -22.64 -8.94
N ALA A 64 -2.83 -21.41 -9.43
CA ALA A 64 -1.53 -20.80 -9.66
C ALA A 64 -0.72 -21.03 -8.39
N GLN A 65 0.43 -21.69 -8.54
CA GLN A 65 1.23 -22.11 -7.41
C GLN A 65 1.74 -20.84 -6.75
N SER A 66 1.34 -20.57 -5.51
CA SER A 66 1.84 -19.41 -4.76
C SER A 66 3.33 -19.63 -4.48
N LEU A 67 4.15 -18.64 -4.83
CA LEU A 67 5.58 -18.65 -4.56
C LEU A 67 5.81 -18.47 -3.05
N SER A 68 6.86 -19.11 -2.53
CA SER A 68 7.36 -18.81 -1.19
C SER A 68 8.12 -17.47 -1.19
N ALA A 69 8.28 -16.86 -0.02
CA ALA A 69 9.08 -15.63 0.10
C ALA A 69 10.52 -15.81 -0.42
N GLU A 70 11.12 -17.00 -0.21
CA GLU A 70 12.44 -17.34 -0.76
C GLU A 70 12.44 -17.38 -2.30
N GLN A 71 11.39 -17.94 -2.91
CA GLN A 71 11.28 -18.00 -4.37
C GLN A 71 11.07 -16.60 -4.96
N ILE A 72 10.22 -15.76 -4.32
CA ILE A 72 10.02 -14.36 -4.70
C ILE A 72 11.36 -13.61 -4.62
N TYR A 73 12.10 -13.76 -3.52
CA TYR A 73 13.40 -13.12 -3.37
C TYR A 73 14.35 -13.48 -4.50
N ARG A 74 14.54 -14.77 -4.76
CA ARG A 74 15.46 -15.22 -5.83
C ARG A 74 15.06 -14.76 -7.23
N GLN A 75 13.77 -14.62 -7.48
CA GLN A 75 13.25 -14.21 -8.77
C GLN A 75 13.31 -12.70 -8.96
N ASP A 76 12.96 -11.93 -7.94
CA ASP A 76 12.61 -10.52 -8.08
C ASP A 76 13.68 -9.58 -7.49
N SER A 77 14.55 -10.05 -6.57
CA SER A 77 15.65 -9.22 -6.03
C SER A 77 16.57 -8.65 -7.12
N PRO A 78 16.89 -9.36 -8.22
CA PRO A 78 17.72 -8.76 -9.27
C PRO A 78 17.09 -7.55 -9.98
N GLY A 79 15.78 -7.34 -9.78
CA GLY A 79 15.05 -6.17 -10.26
C GLY A 79 14.92 -5.05 -9.24
N VAL A 80 15.32 -5.29 -7.98
CA VAL A 80 15.32 -4.29 -6.91
C VAL A 80 16.68 -3.61 -6.85
N VAL A 81 16.72 -2.34 -6.48
CA VAL A 81 17.94 -1.54 -6.46
C VAL A 81 18.00 -0.65 -5.24
N ASP A 82 19.21 -0.40 -4.75
CA ASP A 82 19.45 0.61 -3.72
C ASP A 82 19.59 1.98 -4.35
N ILE A 83 19.03 2.98 -3.73
CA ILE A 83 19.12 4.37 -4.17
C ILE A 83 19.79 5.17 -3.08
N SER A 84 20.95 5.76 -3.42
CA SER A 84 21.66 6.72 -2.57
C SER A 84 21.55 8.11 -3.16
N VAL A 85 21.12 9.05 -2.34
CA VAL A 85 20.87 10.43 -2.74
C VAL A 85 21.79 11.36 -1.96
N THR A 86 22.43 12.29 -2.66
CA THR A 86 23.15 13.40 -2.04
C THR A 86 22.28 14.65 -2.13
N THR A 87 21.97 15.28 -1.00
CA THR A 87 21.25 16.55 -0.95
C THR A 87 22.21 17.72 -0.69
N GLY A 88 21.92 18.88 -1.23
CA GLY A 88 22.73 20.09 -1.00
C GLY A 88 22.57 20.62 0.42
N ALA A 89 23.60 21.30 0.95
CA ALA A 89 23.67 21.84 2.33
C ALA A 89 22.73 23.01 2.64
N ALA A 90 21.59 23.17 1.98
CA ALA A 90 20.74 24.35 2.07
C ALA A 90 19.25 24.05 2.29
N SER A 91 18.91 23.20 3.23
CA SER A 91 17.55 23.20 3.79
C SER A 91 17.61 23.64 5.25
N GLN A 92 17.66 24.97 5.46
CA GLN A 92 17.64 25.55 6.81
C GLN A 92 16.25 25.50 7.50
N ASN A 93 15.22 24.97 6.83
CA ASN A 93 13.85 24.90 7.37
C ASN A 93 13.18 23.53 7.18
N GLY A 94 13.88 22.50 6.77
CA GLY A 94 13.32 21.16 6.61
C GLY A 94 13.82 20.23 7.71
N VAL A 95 12.92 19.75 8.55
CA VAL A 95 13.19 18.55 9.37
C VAL A 95 13.39 17.42 8.37
N SER A 96 14.67 17.04 8.13
CA SER A 96 14.96 15.83 7.36
C SER A 96 14.36 14.65 8.13
N PRO A 97 13.54 13.80 7.55
CA PRO A 97 13.07 12.60 8.22
C PRO A 97 14.21 11.67 8.65
N PHE A 98 15.45 11.97 8.24
CA PHE A 98 16.67 11.20 8.54
C PHE A 98 17.60 11.83 9.59
N GLY A 99 17.16 12.89 10.32
CA GLY A 99 17.90 13.49 11.44
C GLY A 99 18.77 14.70 11.06
N PRO A 100 19.29 15.46 12.08
CA PRO A 100 20.05 16.67 11.89
C PRO A 100 21.49 16.32 11.50
N SER A 101 21.87 16.51 10.23
CA SER A 101 23.25 16.38 9.77
C SER A 101 23.71 17.70 9.19
N GLY A 102 24.60 18.39 9.87
CA GLY A 102 25.37 19.52 9.34
C GLY A 102 26.46 19.03 8.40
N GLY A 103 26.09 18.75 7.15
CA GLY A 103 26.94 18.29 6.06
C GLY A 103 26.05 17.87 4.90
N SER A 104 26.62 17.54 3.73
CA SER A 104 25.83 16.92 2.65
C SER A 104 25.14 15.67 3.23
N ALA A 105 23.82 15.73 3.42
CA ALA A 105 23.06 14.59 3.94
C ALA A 105 22.97 13.55 2.83
N GLN A 106 23.31 12.29 3.18
CA GLN A 106 23.01 11.14 2.35
C GLN A 106 21.64 10.59 2.82
N ALA A 107 20.71 10.48 1.89
CA ALA A 107 19.49 9.74 2.08
C ALA A 107 19.58 8.43 1.29
N GLU A 108 19.00 7.37 1.85
CA GLU A 108 18.98 6.04 1.26
C GLU A 108 17.53 5.58 1.12
N GLY A 109 17.26 4.83 0.07
CA GLY A 109 15.98 4.21 -0.18
C GLY A 109 16.12 3.07 -1.17
N THR A 110 15.00 2.53 -1.57
CA THR A 110 14.92 1.42 -2.53
C THR A 110 14.14 1.87 -3.76
N GLY A 111 14.38 1.20 -4.86
CA GLY A 111 13.58 1.27 -6.07
C GLY A 111 13.53 -0.08 -6.77
N PHE A 112 12.81 -0.14 -7.86
CA PHE A 112 12.83 -1.32 -8.72
C PHE A 112 12.80 -0.94 -10.19
N VAL A 113 13.40 -1.78 -11.00
CA VAL A 113 13.47 -1.61 -12.44
C VAL A 113 12.07 -1.75 -13.04
N TYR A 114 11.61 -0.70 -13.71
CA TYR A 114 10.29 -0.67 -14.35
C TYR A 114 10.33 -1.23 -15.78
N ASP A 115 11.38 -0.88 -16.53
CA ASP A 115 11.55 -1.29 -17.92
C ASP A 115 13.02 -1.46 -18.32
N THR A 116 13.22 -2.00 -19.54
CA THR A 116 14.54 -2.20 -20.12
C THR A 116 15.18 -0.93 -20.70
N SER A 117 14.49 0.22 -20.62
CA SER A 117 15.02 1.54 -21.01
C SER A 117 15.78 2.22 -19.87
N GLY A 118 15.81 1.58 -18.70
CA GLY A 118 16.51 2.06 -17.51
C GLY A 118 15.65 2.90 -16.57
N ASN A 119 14.34 2.92 -16.78
CA ASN A 119 13.43 3.57 -15.84
C ASN A 119 13.29 2.73 -14.57
N ILE A 120 13.45 3.39 -13.43
CA ILE A 120 13.36 2.83 -12.09
C ILE A 120 12.32 3.61 -11.32
N VAL A 121 11.41 2.90 -10.67
CA VAL A 121 10.38 3.48 -9.79
C VAL A 121 10.90 3.51 -8.36
N THR A 122 10.61 4.60 -7.67
CA THR A 122 10.86 4.79 -6.24
C THR A 122 9.84 5.73 -5.63
N ALA A 123 9.94 6.01 -4.33
CA ALA A 123 9.12 7.03 -3.67
C ALA A 123 9.66 8.44 -3.94
N SER A 124 8.78 9.44 -4.04
CA SER A 124 9.20 10.81 -4.34
C SER A 124 10.02 11.42 -3.21
N HIS A 125 9.70 11.10 -1.95
CA HIS A 125 10.46 11.60 -0.80
C HIS A 125 11.90 11.07 -0.74
N VAL A 126 12.20 9.93 -1.39
CA VAL A 126 13.58 9.37 -1.46
C VAL A 126 14.48 10.26 -2.31
N VAL A 127 13.94 10.88 -3.36
CA VAL A 127 14.70 11.70 -4.31
C VAL A 127 14.47 13.20 -4.15
N ASP A 128 13.73 13.60 -3.12
CA ASP A 128 13.44 15.02 -2.87
C ASP A 128 14.71 15.79 -2.51
N GLY A 129 14.90 16.95 -3.14
CA GLY A 129 16.08 17.79 -2.94
C GLY A 129 17.40 17.18 -3.44
N ALA A 130 17.36 16.08 -4.21
CA ALA A 130 18.53 15.39 -4.72
C ALA A 130 19.37 16.27 -5.64
N THR A 131 20.67 16.43 -5.32
CA THR A 131 21.68 17.03 -6.21
C THR A 131 22.44 15.97 -7.01
N ALA A 132 22.49 14.73 -6.49
CA ALA A 132 23.03 13.58 -7.18
C ALA A 132 22.29 12.32 -6.73
N ILE A 133 22.04 11.40 -7.66
CA ILE A 133 21.37 10.13 -7.42
C ILE A 133 22.28 9.01 -7.94
N GLN A 134 22.51 8.01 -7.11
CA GLN A 134 23.23 6.78 -7.48
C GLN A 134 22.32 5.58 -7.23
N VAL A 135 22.44 4.60 -8.11
CA VAL A 135 21.73 3.33 -8.04
C VAL A 135 22.74 2.22 -7.93
N ARG A 136 22.59 1.36 -6.94
CA ARG A 136 23.36 0.12 -6.79
C ARG A 136 22.48 -1.05 -7.14
N PHE A 137 22.99 -1.93 -7.99
CA PHE A 137 22.36 -3.18 -8.40
C PHE A 137 22.80 -4.34 -7.50
N GLU A 138 22.05 -5.45 -7.53
CA GLU A 138 22.36 -6.68 -6.78
C GLU A 138 23.81 -7.17 -7.01
N ASP A 139 24.35 -7.03 -8.22
CA ASP A 139 25.72 -7.40 -8.56
C ASP A 139 26.80 -6.46 -7.95
N GLY A 140 26.38 -5.51 -7.11
CA GLY A 140 27.24 -4.49 -6.48
C GLY A 140 27.66 -3.36 -7.43
N SER A 141 27.31 -3.41 -8.71
CA SER A 141 27.62 -2.33 -9.65
C SER A 141 26.83 -1.06 -9.35
N VAL A 142 27.47 0.10 -9.48
CA VAL A 142 26.86 1.40 -9.21
C VAL A 142 26.74 2.20 -10.50
N ALA A 143 25.58 2.82 -10.72
CA ALA A 143 25.32 3.71 -11.84
C ALA A 143 24.80 5.07 -11.34
N LYS A 144 25.15 6.15 -12.05
CA LYS A 144 24.50 7.45 -11.86
C LYS A 144 23.09 7.40 -12.46
N ALA A 145 22.15 7.98 -11.75
CA ALA A 145 20.79 8.14 -12.23
C ALA A 145 20.44 9.62 -12.45
N THR A 146 19.50 9.85 -13.33
CA THR A 146 18.89 11.15 -13.56
C THR A 146 17.43 11.13 -13.17
N LEU A 147 16.94 12.15 -12.52
CA LEU A 147 15.52 12.28 -12.20
C LEU A 147 14.73 12.51 -13.51
N VAL A 148 13.76 11.63 -13.78
CA VAL A 148 12.79 11.79 -14.89
C VAL A 148 11.65 12.68 -14.46
N GLY A 149 11.11 12.43 -13.27
CA GLY A 149 10.06 13.26 -12.67
C GLY A 149 9.55 12.69 -11.36
N THR A 150 8.74 13.50 -10.68
CA THR A 150 8.11 13.14 -9.39
C THR A 150 6.64 13.52 -9.39
N ASP A 151 5.87 12.78 -8.60
CA ASP A 151 4.52 13.15 -8.19
C ASP A 151 4.43 13.07 -6.65
N PRO A 152 4.67 14.17 -5.94
CA PRO A 152 4.56 14.20 -4.49
C PRO A 152 3.16 13.89 -3.96
N SER A 153 2.12 13.99 -4.80
CA SER A 153 0.73 13.70 -4.42
C SER A 153 0.42 12.21 -4.30
N SER A 154 1.22 11.37 -4.95
CA SER A 154 1.14 9.90 -4.83
C SER A 154 2.41 9.32 -4.25
N ASP A 155 3.33 10.17 -3.80
CA ASP A 155 4.67 9.77 -3.33
C ASP A 155 5.39 8.84 -4.31
N THR A 156 5.33 9.14 -5.61
CA THR A 156 5.94 8.31 -6.66
C THR A 156 6.96 9.13 -7.44
N ALA A 157 8.10 8.52 -7.77
CA ALA A 157 9.13 9.11 -8.62
C ALA A 157 9.64 8.10 -9.65
N VAL A 158 10.17 8.64 -10.75
CA VAL A 158 10.91 7.89 -11.76
C VAL A 158 12.30 8.48 -11.91
N ILE A 159 13.30 7.61 -11.83
CA ILE A 159 14.70 7.94 -12.16
C ILE A 159 15.13 7.08 -13.34
N ASN A 160 16.14 7.49 -14.09
CA ASN A 160 16.65 6.73 -15.22
C ASN A 160 18.16 6.52 -15.11
N VAL A 161 18.60 5.31 -15.38
CA VAL A 161 19.99 4.89 -15.46
C VAL A 161 20.40 4.55 -16.88
N LYS A 162 21.63 4.85 -17.27
CA LYS A 162 22.18 4.52 -18.58
C LYS A 162 23.12 3.32 -18.44
N VAL A 163 22.57 2.13 -18.41
CA VAL A 163 23.30 0.84 -18.34
C VAL A 163 22.82 -0.08 -19.47
N ALA A 164 23.57 -1.16 -19.69
CA ALA A 164 23.18 -2.17 -20.67
C ALA A 164 21.84 -2.81 -20.27
N SER A 165 20.92 -2.99 -21.22
CA SER A 165 19.61 -3.60 -20.95
C SER A 165 19.70 -5.02 -20.37
N SER A 166 20.80 -5.73 -20.63
CA SER A 166 21.08 -7.05 -20.04
C SER A 166 21.25 -7.04 -18.51
N LYS A 167 21.54 -5.86 -17.91
CA LYS A 167 21.58 -5.68 -16.46
C LYS A 167 20.21 -5.40 -15.83
N LEU A 168 19.26 -5.01 -16.65
CA LEU A 168 17.94 -4.59 -16.17
C LEU A 168 17.01 -5.81 -16.06
N ARG A 169 16.36 -5.96 -14.93
CA ARG A 169 15.36 -7.00 -14.64
C ARG A 169 14.05 -6.34 -14.24
N PRO A 170 13.18 -5.97 -15.19
CA PRO A 170 11.93 -5.31 -14.88
C PRO A 170 11.02 -6.20 -14.05
N LEU A 171 10.41 -5.63 -13.00
CA LEU A 171 9.38 -6.29 -12.22
C LEU A 171 8.00 -6.03 -12.82
N ALA A 172 7.20 -7.09 -12.90
CA ALA A 172 5.84 -6.99 -13.42
C ALA A 172 4.90 -6.39 -12.38
N LEU A 173 4.08 -5.42 -12.78
CA LEU A 173 3.01 -4.90 -11.93
C LEU A 173 1.78 -5.82 -11.97
N ALA A 174 1.15 -6.05 -10.82
CA ALA A 174 -0.18 -6.63 -10.72
C ALA A 174 -1.27 -5.56 -10.94
N ASP A 175 -2.51 -5.98 -11.12
CA ASP A 175 -3.66 -5.10 -10.96
C ASP A 175 -3.99 -4.98 -9.46
N SER A 176 -3.72 -3.83 -8.87
CA SER A 176 -3.99 -3.60 -7.44
C SER A 176 -5.48 -3.54 -7.10
N GLY A 177 -6.36 -3.46 -8.08
CA GLY A 177 -7.80 -3.56 -7.88
C GLY A 177 -8.27 -4.97 -7.46
N ASP A 178 -7.46 -5.99 -7.75
CA ASP A 178 -7.74 -7.39 -7.39
C ASP A 178 -7.18 -7.79 -6.03
N VAL A 179 -6.41 -6.91 -5.38
CA VAL A 179 -5.77 -7.18 -4.09
C VAL A 179 -6.80 -7.30 -2.98
N GLN A 180 -6.68 -8.37 -2.18
CA GLN A 180 -7.61 -8.65 -1.09
C GLN A 180 -6.88 -8.81 0.25
N PRO A 181 -7.49 -8.38 1.37
CA PRO A 181 -6.95 -8.69 2.69
C PRO A 181 -6.75 -10.19 2.91
N GLY A 182 -5.64 -10.55 3.56
CA GLY A 182 -5.24 -11.94 3.81
C GLY A 182 -4.34 -12.53 2.73
N GLN A 183 -4.13 -11.87 1.58
CA GLN A 183 -3.14 -12.32 0.59
C GLN A 183 -1.72 -12.15 1.14
N GLY A 184 -0.82 -13.10 0.82
CA GLY A 184 0.60 -13.00 1.14
C GLY A 184 1.21 -11.77 0.47
N ALA A 185 2.03 -11.06 1.20
CA ALA A 185 2.76 -9.87 0.74
C ALA A 185 4.21 -9.93 1.20
N VAL A 186 5.12 -9.59 0.29
CA VAL A 186 6.56 -9.58 0.52
C VAL A 186 7.09 -8.22 0.14
N ALA A 187 7.80 -7.56 1.05
CA ALA A 187 8.51 -6.33 0.75
C ALA A 187 10.00 -6.63 0.60
N ILE A 188 10.60 -6.13 -0.47
CA ILE A 188 12.04 -6.19 -0.72
C ILE A 188 12.58 -4.77 -0.65
N GLY A 189 13.72 -4.60 0.04
CA GLY A 189 14.39 -3.32 0.17
C GLY A 189 15.81 -3.49 0.67
N SER A 190 16.57 -2.40 0.74
CA SER A 190 17.94 -2.38 1.23
C SER A 190 18.07 -1.42 2.41
N PRO A 191 17.66 -1.84 3.63
CA PRO A 191 17.79 -1.00 4.79
C PRO A 191 19.28 -0.81 5.16
N PHE A 192 19.69 0.45 5.34
CA PHE A 192 21.00 0.84 5.86
C PHE A 192 22.22 0.48 4.99
N GLY A 193 22.06 0.30 3.66
CA GLY A 193 23.18 -0.07 2.79
C GLY A 193 23.76 -1.47 3.08
N TYR A 194 23.09 -2.25 3.92
CA TYR A 194 23.33 -3.68 4.07
C TYR A 194 22.59 -4.43 2.96
N GLU A 195 23.11 -5.61 2.60
CA GLU A 195 22.55 -6.49 1.57
C GLU A 195 21.01 -6.52 1.63
N GLU A 196 20.36 -6.55 0.45
CA GLU A 196 18.92 -6.57 0.27
C GLU A 196 18.20 -7.38 1.34
N SER A 197 17.24 -6.75 2.00
CA SER A 197 16.44 -7.38 3.04
C SER A 197 15.05 -7.69 2.52
N ILE A 198 14.56 -8.88 2.85
CA ILE A 198 13.20 -9.29 2.57
C ILE A 198 12.39 -9.36 3.86
N THR A 199 11.20 -8.81 3.83
CA THR A 199 10.20 -8.98 4.90
C THR A 199 8.93 -9.57 4.33
N ALA A 200 8.26 -10.43 5.09
CA ALA A 200 7.06 -11.11 4.67
C ALA A 200 5.93 -10.91 5.68
N GLY A 201 4.73 -10.81 5.17
CA GLY A 201 3.49 -10.66 5.91
C GLY A 201 2.30 -10.91 5.00
N ILE A 202 1.21 -10.23 5.29
CA ILE A 202 -0.02 -10.27 4.49
C ILE A 202 -0.49 -8.86 4.14
N VAL A 203 -1.37 -8.75 3.19
CA VAL A 203 -2.22 -7.57 3.04
C VAL A 203 -3.18 -7.53 4.22
N SER A 204 -3.02 -6.57 5.12
CA SER A 204 -3.86 -6.42 6.31
C SER A 204 -5.18 -5.73 5.99
N ALA A 205 -5.15 -4.76 5.06
CA ALA A 205 -6.32 -4.04 4.58
C ALA A 205 -6.04 -3.38 3.22
N VAL A 206 -7.09 -3.04 2.52
CA VAL A 206 -7.08 -2.19 1.32
C VAL A 206 -7.90 -0.92 1.57
N ASP A 207 -7.94 -0.02 0.59
CA ASP A 207 -8.73 1.22 0.62
C ASP A 207 -8.42 2.13 1.82
N ARG A 208 -7.16 2.08 2.29
CA ARG A 208 -6.67 3.03 3.29
C ARG A 208 -6.37 4.38 2.66
N SER A 209 -6.49 5.42 3.47
CA SER A 209 -6.03 6.75 3.11
C SER A 209 -4.81 7.08 3.93
N ILE A 210 -3.73 7.49 3.27
CA ILE A 210 -2.49 7.89 3.90
C ILE A 210 -2.12 9.29 3.44
N GLU A 211 -1.35 10.02 4.24
CA GLU A 211 -0.93 11.37 3.88
C GLU A 211 0.30 11.34 2.96
N ALA A 212 0.22 12.10 1.88
CA ALA A 212 1.32 12.32 0.96
C ALA A 212 2.27 13.43 1.47
N PRO A 213 3.54 13.48 1.00
CA PRO A 213 4.50 14.51 1.41
C PRO A 213 4.02 15.96 1.25
N ASN A 214 3.14 16.22 0.31
CA ASN A 214 2.56 17.54 0.06
C ASN A 214 1.25 17.81 0.82
N GLY A 215 0.91 16.98 1.83
CA GLY A 215 -0.27 17.12 2.68
C GLY A 215 -1.59 16.68 2.05
N TYR A 216 -1.57 16.11 0.84
CA TYR A 216 -2.74 15.49 0.25
C TYR A 216 -2.87 14.02 0.69
N SER A 217 -4.05 13.48 0.49
CA SER A 217 -4.35 12.08 0.77
C SER A 217 -4.06 11.21 -0.43
N ILE A 218 -3.32 10.13 -0.23
CA ILE A 218 -3.18 9.02 -1.18
C ILE A 218 -4.29 8.01 -0.87
N PRO A 219 -5.28 7.86 -1.75
CA PRO A 219 -6.38 6.93 -1.53
C PRO A 219 -5.97 5.50 -1.91
N ASN A 220 -6.76 4.53 -1.43
CA ASN A 220 -6.65 3.10 -1.77
C ASN A 220 -5.32 2.47 -1.36
N ALA A 221 -4.56 3.09 -0.46
CA ALA A 221 -3.30 2.53 0.01
C ALA A 221 -3.50 1.11 0.56
N ILE A 222 -2.54 0.25 0.25
CA ILE A 222 -2.50 -1.14 0.74
C ILE A 222 -1.80 -1.13 2.09
N GLN A 223 -2.48 -1.65 3.11
CA GLN A 223 -1.90 -1.86 4.43
C GLN A 223 -1.33 -3.28 4.53
N THR A 224 -0.14 -3.44 5.08
CA THR A 224 0.52 -4.73 5.31
C THR A 224 1.13 -4.79 6.71
N ASP A 225 1.23 -5.99 7.26
CA ASP A 225 2.00 -6.28 8.47
C ASP A 225 3.43 -6.77 8.16
N ALA A 226 3.78 -6.93 6.87
CA ALA A 226 5.18 -7.06 6.48
C ALA A 226 5.96 -5.84 7.02
N PRO A 227 7.05 -6.04 7.79
CA PRO A 227 7.80 -4.94 8.36
C PRO A 227 8.34 -3.99 7.28
N ILE A 228 7.83 -2.76 7.24
CA ILE A 228 8.33 -1.66 6.42
C ILE A 228 9.11 -0.72 7.33
N ASN A 229 10.39 -0.56 7.08
CA ASN A 229 11.30 0.28 7.85
C ASN A 229 12.06 1.25 6.93
N HIS A 230 12.86 2.14 7.52
CA HIS A 230 13.79 2.98 6.79
C HIS A 230 14.67 2.11 5.86
N GLY A 231 14.71 2.45 4.58
CA GLY A 231 15.41 1.72 3.55
C GLY A 231 14.49 0.90 2.63
N ASN A 232 13.32 0.43 3.09
CA ASN A 232 12.35 -0.25 2.21
C ASN A 232 11.49 0.74 1.40
N SER A 233 11.48 2.02 1.78
CA SER A 233 10.71 3.07 1.09
C SER A 233 11.10 3.17 -0.37
N GLY A 234 10.12 3.19 -1.26
CA GLY A 234 10.30 3.17 -2.71
C GLY A 234 10.48 1.77 -3.30
N GLY A 235 10.76 0.75 -2.49
CA GLY A 235 10.83 -0.64 -2.90
C GLY A 235 9.48 -1.28 -3.19
N PRO A 236 9.45 -2.45 -3.84
CA PRO A 236 8.22 -3.13 -4.20
C PRO A 236 7.58 -3.85 -3.01
N LEU A 237 6.24 -3.82 -2.95
CA LEU A 237 5.42 -4.80 -2.25
C LEU A 237 4.93 -5.82 -3.29
N ILE A 238 5.25 -7.10 -3.09
CA ILE A 238 5.08 -8.18 -4.09
C ILE A 238 4.07 -9.19 -3.55
N ASP A 239 3.17 -9.66 -4.41
CA ASP A 239 2.20 -10.71 -4.07
C ASP A 239 2.80 -12.13 -4.17
N ALA A 240 2.04 -13.13 -3.76
CA ALA A 240 2.43 -14.54 -3.87
C ALA A 240 2.58 -15.05 -5.33
N GLY A 241 2.23 -14.24 -6.32
CA GLY A 241 2.43 -14.52 -7.74
C GLY A 241 3.73 -13.91 -8.30
N GLY A 242 4.55 -13.23 -7.48
CA GLY A 242 5.77 -12.54 -7.93
C GLY A 242 5.47 -11.25 -8.70
N LYS A 243 4.36 -10.57 -8.40
CA LYS A 243 4.03 -9.29 -9.05
C LYS A 243 3.92 -8.18 -8.03
N VAL A 244 4.36 -7.00 -8.43
CA VAL A 244 4.32 -5.80 -7.59
C VAL A 244 2.88 -5.32 -7.47
N ILE A 245 2.33 -5.36 -6.25
CA ILE A 245 1.00 -4.83 -5.90
C ILE A 245 1.04 -3.38 -5.45
N GLY A 246 2.22 -2.88 -5.06
CA GLY A 246 2.40 -1.49 -4.63
C GLY A 246 3.85 -1.11 -4.39
N VAL A 247 4.07 0.18 -4.11
CA VAL A 247 5.35 0.77 -3.73
C VAL A 247 5.32 1.11 -2.25
N ASN A 248 6.25 0.56 -1.47
CA ASN A 248 6.34 0.77 -0.04
C ASN A 248 6.59 2.24 0.28
N VAL A 249 5.81 2.80 1.20
CA VAL A 249 6.01 4.13 1.75
C VAL A 249 6.08 4.03 3.27
N GLN A 250 7.09 4.66 3.85
CA GLN A 250 7.15 4.80 5.29
C GLN A 250 6.31 6.02 5.67
N ILE A 251 5.22 5.79 6.39
CA ILE A 251 4.50 6.88 7.01
C ILE A 251 5.18 7.15 8.35
N ALA A 252 5.44 8.42 8.63
CA ALA A 252 5.90 8.84 9.95
C ALA A 252 4.95 8.24 11.00
N ALA A 253 5.50 7.38 11.86
CA ALA A 253 4.78 6.91 13.02
C ALA A 253 4.36 8.14 13.83
N ASP A 254 3.16 8.11 14.38
CA ASP A 254 2.64 9.13 15.26
C ASP A 254 3.71 9.50 16.31
N ASP A 255 4.27 10.69 16.24
CA ASP A 255 5.34 11.21 17.10
C ASP A 255 4.98 11.22 18.59
N SER A 256 3.71 10.92 18.90
CA SER A 256 3.19 10.86 20.26
C SER A 256 3.74 9.70 21.12
N ALA A 257 4.41 8.71 20.52
CA ALA A 257 4.95 7.55 21.25
C ALA A 257 6.47 7.54 21.43
N GLY A 258 7.22 8.49 20.86
CA GLY A 258 8.67 8.61 21.06
C GLY A 258 9.50 7.41 20.57
N SER A 259 8.93 6.51 19.78
CA SER A 259 9.63 5.37 19.19
C SER A 259 9.32 5.26 17.71
N SER A 260 10.31 5.53 16.89
CA SER A 260 10.30 5.39 15.43
C SER A 260 10.35 3.93 14.97
N GLN A 261 9.80 3.00 15.75
CA GLN A 261 9.74 1.58 15.38
C GLN A 261 8.40 1.26 14.74
N ASN A 262 8.45 0.48 13.67
CA ASN A 262 7.26 -0.04 12.99
C ASN A 262 6.39 -0.82 13.98
N ALA A 263 5.20 -0.30 14.27
CA ALA A 263 4.21 -0.96 15.12
C ALA A 263 3.52 -2.17 14.45
N GLY A 264 4.10 -2.74 13.38
CA GLY A 264 3.49 -3.81 12.59
C GLY A 264 2.46 -3.27 11.58
N VAL A 265 2.54 -1.99 11.20
CA VAL A 265 1.67 -1.36 10.20
C VAL A 265 2.52 -0.69 9.14
N GLY A 266 2.57 -1.27 7.95
CA GLY A 266 3.19 -0.71 6.77
C GLY A 266 2.13 -0.32 5.73
N PHE A 267 2.51 0.55 4.80
CA PHE A 267 1.62 0.96 3.71
C PHE A 267 2.37 0.96 2.38
N ALA A 268 1.62 0.73 1.31
CA ALA A 268 2.12 0.83 -0.05
C ALA A 268 1.16 1.60 -0.95
N VAL A 269 1.71 2.41 -1.84
CA VAL A 269 0.96 3.06 -2.93
C VAL A 269 0.56 2.00 -3.94
N PRO A 270 -0.73 1.88 -4.30
CA PRO A 270 -1.20 0.81 -5.18
C PRO A 270 -0.54 0.82 -6.56
N SER A 271 -0.23 -0.33 -7.11
CA SER A 271 0.44 -0.47 -8.42
C SER A 271 -0.30 0.22 -9.57
N ASN A 272 -1.64 0.26 -9.56
CA ASN A 272 -2.42 0.98 -10.57
C ASN A 272 -2.19 2.50 -10.51
N THR A 273 -2.05 3.06 -9.31
CA THR A 273 -1.69 4.47 -9.13
C THR A 273 -0.28 4.72 -9.63
N VAL A 274 0.67 3.88 -9.22
CA VAL A 274 2.08 3.93 -9.65
C VAL A 274 2.19 3.87 -11.17
N LYS A 275 1.53 2.88 -11.80
CA LYS A 275 1.57 2.72 -13.25
C LYS A 275 1.12 3.97 -13.99
N ARG A 276 -0.01 4.56 -13.61
CA ARG A 276 -0.54 5.78 -14.23
C ARG A 276 0.44 6.94 -14.12
N VAL A 277 1.02 7.14 -12.93
CA VAL A 277 1.99 8.21 -12.67
C VAL A 277 3.26 7.99 -13.49
N VAL A 278 3.80 6.77 -13.48
CA VAL A 278 5.01 6.41 -14.24
C VAL A 278 4.81 6.60 -15.74
N ASP A 279 3.67 6.17 -16.29
CA ASP A 279 3.34 6.35 -17.72
C ASP A 279 3.32 7.83 -18.12
N ASP A 280 2.86 8.73 -17.23
CA ASP A 280 2.90 10.17 -17.48
C ASP A 280 4.33 10.72 -17.40
N LEU A 281 5.06 10.38 -16.35
CA LEU A 281 6.42 10.88 -16.13
C LEU A 281 7.38 10.44 -17.23
N VAL A 282 7.34 9.17 -17.63
CA VAL A 282 8.18 8.61 -18.71
C VAL A 282 7.85 9.26 -20.06
N ALA A 283 6.59 9.63 -20.29
CA ALA A 283 6.18 10.37 -21.49
C ALA A 283 6.50 11.87 -21.42
N GLY A 284 7.19 12.34 -20.37
CA GLY A 284 7.54 13.75 -20.18
C GLY A 284 6.34 14.64 -19.84
N ARG A 285 5.23 14.06 -19.39
CA ARG A 285 4.05 14.80 -18.99
C ARG A 285 4.10 15.13 -17.50
N THR A 286 3.54 16.28 -17.13
CA THR A 286 3.29 16.60 -15.72
C THR A 286 2.07 15.83 -15.24
N VAL A 287 2.21 15.10 -14.14
CA VAL A 287 1.08 14.41 -13.52
C VAL A 287 0.10 15.45 -12.97
N GLN A 288 -1.14 15.36 -13.40
CA GLN A 288 -2.20 16.25 -12.96
C GLN A 288 -3.26 15.46 -12.18
N HIS A 289 -3.74 16.04 -11.10
CA HIS A 289 -4.78 15.45 -10.27
C HIS A 289 -6.04 16.30 -10.30
N ALA A 290 -7.18 15.64 -10.45
CA ALA A 290 -8.47 16.30 -10.35
C ALA A 290 -8.72 16.83 -8.94
N TYR A 291 -9.36 17.99 -8.84
CA TYR A 291 -9.59 18.70 -7.59
C TYR A 291 -11.04 19.16 -7.46
N LEU A 292 -11.68 18.75 -6.37
CA LEU A 292 -13.05 19.15 -6.05
C LEU A 292 -13.10 20.45 -5.24
N GLY A 293 -12.10 20.70 -4.39
CA GLY A 293 -12.01 21.92 -3.58
C GLY A 293 -12.84 21.89 -2.31
N VAL A 294 -12.89 20.72 -1.64
CA VAL A 294 -13.55 20.53 -0.35
C VAL A 294 -12.62 19.83 0.63
N SER A 295 -12.75 20.10 1.92
CA SER A 295 -12.31 19.17 2.95
C SER A 295 -13.44 18.16 3.21
N ILE A 296 -13.08 16.94 3.49
CA ILE A 296 -14.04 15.85 3.70
C ILE A 296 -13.76 15.13 5.01
N GLY A 297 -14.80 14.63 5.63
CA GLY A 297 -14.74 13.84 6.86
C GLY A 297 -15.65 12.63 6.79
N THR A 298 -15.53 11.79 7.82
CA THR A 298 -16.38 10.61 7.99
C THR A 298 -17.78 11.02 8.41
N ASN A 299 -18.80 10.41 7.82
CA ASN A 299 -20.18 10.55 8.26
C ASN A 299 -20.45 9.65 9.47
N ALA A 300 -20.46 10.23 10.66
CA ALA A 300 -20.74 9.49 11.89
C ALA A 300 -22.16 8.92 11.96
N ASN A 301 -23.09 9.45 11.14
CA ASN A 301 -24.51 9.11 11.17
C ASN A 301 -24.95 8.22 10.00
N GLY A 302 -24.02 7.66 9.23
CA GLY A 302 -24.39 6.83 8.10
C GLY A 302 -23.32 6.75 7.01
N THR A 303 -23.75 6.43 5.79
CA THR A 303 -22.91 6.32 4.61
C THR A 303 -22.72 7.67 3.92
N GLY A 304 -21.60 7.82 3.20
CA GLY A 304 -21.26 9.01 2.42
C GLY A 304 -20.10 9.81 3.02
N ALA A 305 -19.62 10.79 2.26
CA ALA A 305 -18.55 11.69 2.66
C ALA A 305 -19.13 13.05 3.08
N VAL A 306 -18.91 13.46 4.33
CA VAL A 306 -19.35 14.77 4.82
C VAL A 306 -18.41 15.86 4.31
N VAL A 307 -18.97 16.90 3.71
CA VAL A 307 -18.23 18.11 3.32
C VAL A 307 -18.01 18.97 4.56
N GLY A 308 -16.75 19.10 4.97
CA GLY A 308 -16.34 20.00 6.03
C GLY A 308 -16.31 21.45 5.56
N THR A 309 -15.23 21.84 4.88
CA THR A 309 -15.09 23.18 4.30
C THR A 309 -15.18 23.13 2.78
N VAL A 310 -15.66 24.21 2.18
CA VAL A 310 -15.67 24.41 0.72
C VAL A 310 -14.78 25.58 0.40
N ARG A 311 -13.77 25.37 -0.44
CA ARG A 311 -12.83 26.42 -0.86
C ARG A 311 -13.57 27.49 -1.66
N ALA A 312 -13.48 28.74 -1.21
CA ALA A 312 -14.04 29.87 -1.91
C ALA A 312 -13.42 30.00 -3.32
N GLY A 313 -14.26 30.19 -4.34
CA GLY A 313 -13.83 30.23 -5.73
C GLY A 313 -13.38 28.88 -6.31
N GLY A 314 -13.47 27.79 -5.54
CA GLY A 314 -13.15 26.44 -6.01
C GLY A 314 -14.30 25.81 -6.79
N PRO A 315 -14.03 24.65 -7.46
CA PRO A 315 -15.02 23.98 -8.31
C PRO A 315 -16.29 23.58 -7.58
N ALA A 316 -16.17 23.05 -6.36
CA ALA A 316 -17.32 22.66 -5.54
C ALA A 316 -18.19 23.88 -5.16
N ALA A 317 -17.56 25.02 -4.80
CA ALA A 317 -18.28 26.26 -4.49
C ALA A 317 -19.06 26.77 -5.71
N ALA A 318 -18.42 26.76 -6.89
CA ALA A 318 -19.05 27.17 -8.14
C ALA A 318 -20.25 26.30 -8.52
N ALA A 319 -20.22 25.01 -8.16
CA ALA A 319 -21.31 24.07 -8.37
C ALA A 319 -22.40 24.10 -7.27
N GLY A 320 -22.24 24.92 -6.23
CA GLY A 320 -23.21 25.07 -5.16
C GLY A 320 -23.15 24.01 -4.06
N VAL A 321 -22.01 23.26 -3.94
CA VAL A 321 -21.72 22.40 -2.78
C VAL A 321 -21.53 23.30 -1.57
N ARG A 322 -21.96 22.84 -0.41
CA ARG A 322 -21.92 23.58 0.86
C ARG A 322 -21.33 22.70 1.97
N SER A 323 -20.74 23.35 2.98
CA SER A 323 -20.39 22.69 4.23
C SER A 323 -21.62 22.02 4.84
N GLY A 324 -21.45 20.82 5.37
CA GLY A 324 -22.50 19.95 5.91
C GLY A 324 -23.23 19.10 4.88
N ASP A 325 -22.97 19.25 3.57
CA ASP A 325 -23.47 18.30 2.57
C ASP A 325 -22.86 16.91 2.80
N VAL A 326 -23.65 15.87 2.52
CA VAL A 326 -23.14 14.49 2.49
C VAL A 326 -23.13 14.02 1.04
N ILE A 327 -21.95 13.79 0.46
CA ILE A 327 -21.82 13.27 -0.89
C ILE A 327 -22.02 11.76 -0.84
N VAL A 328 -23.03 11.25 -1.55
CA VAL A 328 -23.45 9.85 -1.55
C VAL A 328 -23.27 9.16 -2.91
N SER A 329 -22.93 9.92 -3.97
CA SER A 329 -22.63 9.34 -5.29
C SER A 329 -21.80 10.31 -6.13
N VAL A 330 -20.87 9.74 -6.93
CA VAL A 330 -20.11 10.44 -7.99
C VAL A 330 -20.31 9.67 -9.28
N ASN A 331 -20.80 10.33 -10.33
CA ASN A 331 -21.06 9.75 -11.66
C ASN A 331 -21.87 8.43 -11.61
N GLY A 332 -22.84 8.36 -10.69
CA GLY A 332 -23.66 7.18 -10.48
C GLY A 332 -23.04 6.10 -9.58
N LYS A 333 -21.73 6.14 -9.31
CA LYS A 333 -21.07 5.23 -8.37
C LYS A 333 -21.43 5.65 -6.94
N PRO A 334 -21.96 4.74 -6.09
CA PRO A 334 -22.21 5.04 -4.69
C PRO A 334 -20.93 5.43 -3.95
N ILE A 335 -21.06 6.32 -2.99
CA ILE A 335 -19.97 6.74 -2.09
C ILE A 335 -20.42 6.45 -0.66
N SER A 336 -19.68 5.62 0.05
CA SER A 336 -19.94 5.22 1.43
C SER A 336 -19.00 5.88 2.43
N SER A 337 -17.85 6.42 1.97
CA SER A 337 -16.81 6.99 2.83
C SER A 337 -16.08 8.17 2.18
N ALA A 338 -15.33 8.92 2.99
CA ALA A 338 -14.42 9.97 2.51
C ALA A 338 -13.35 9.41 1.56
N ASN A 339 -12.81 8.22 1.86
CA ASN A 339 -11.80 7.57 1.02
C ASN A 339 -12.36 7.22 -0.36
N GLU A 340 -13.56 6.68 -0.44
CA GLU A 340 -14.21 6.39 -1.72
C GLU A 340 -14.48 7.65 -2.54
N LEU A 341 -14.83 8.78 -1.90
CA LEU A 341 -14.96 10.05 -2.60
C LEU A 341 -13.61 10.51 -3.17
N THR A 342 -12.53 10.44 -2.36
CA THR A 342 -11.18 10.80 -2.82
C THR A 342 -10.76 9.93 -4.01
N SER A 343 -11.00 8.63 -3.92
CA SER A 343 -10.71 7.67 -4.99
C SER A 343 -11.51 7.96 -6.25
N ALA A 344 -12.81 8.22 -6.11
CA ALA A 344 -13.70 8.51 -7.24
C ALA A 344 -13.31 9.81 -7.96
N VAL A 345 -12.92 10.84 -7.23
CA VAL A 345 -12.41 12.10 -7.81
C VAL A 345 -11.02 11.89 -8.39
N GLY A 346 -10.13 11.15 -7.72
CA GLY A 346 -8.77 10.86 -8.19
C GLY A 346 -8.71 10.00 -9.47
N ALA A 347 -9.79 9.30 -9.81
CA ALA A 347 -9.93 8.56 -11.07
C ALA A 347 -10.31 9.45 -12.28
N LEU A 348 -10.64 10.73 -12.03
CA LEU A 348 -11.02 11.71 -13.04
C LEU A 348 -9.84 12.62 -13.38
N GLN A 349 -9.97 13.37 -14.48
CA GLN A 349 -8.98 14.35 -14.93
C GLN A 349 -9.43 15.78 -14.61
N PRO A 350 -8.52 16.73 -14.47
CA PRO A 350 -8.87 18.15 -14.46
C PRO A 350 -9.65 18.52 -15.74
N GLY A 351 -10.73 19.27 -15.57
CA GLY A 351 -11.66 19.62 -16.64
C GLY A 351 -12.86 18.68 -16.80
N ASP A 352 -12.79 17.46 -16.24
CA ASP A 352 -13.93 16.54 -16.28
C ASP A 352 -15.11 17.07 -15.48
N LYS A 353 -16.31 16.72 -15.95
CA LYS A 353 -17.56 16.98 -15.24
C LYS A 353 -17.91 15.80 -14.34
N ALA A 354 -17.99 16.04 -13.05
CA ALA A 354 -18.44 15.08 -12.05
C ALA A 354 -19.89 15.39 -11.65
N THR A 355 -20.79 14.41 -11.78
CA THR A 355 -22.15 14.51 -11.29
C THR A 355 -22.21 13.96 -9.86
N LEU A 356 -22.45 14.83 -8.90
CA LEU A 356 -22.55 14.50 -7.48
C LEU A 356 -24.02 14.38 -7.06
N LYS A 357 -24.37 13.30 -6.33
CA LYS A 357 -25.58 13.29 -5.52
C LYS A 357 -25.21 13.66 -4.10
N VAL A 358 -25.82 14.69 -3.56
CA VAL A 358 -25.58 15.21 -2.22
C VAL A 358 -26.86 15.20 -1.41
N GLN A 359 -26.75 14.83 -0.14
CA GLN A 359 -27.83 14.96 0.84
C GLN A 359 -27.64 16.27 1.61
N ARG A 360 -28.69 17.11 1.63
CA ARG A 360 -28.72 18.39 2.31
C ARG A 360 -30.08 18.61 2.96
N GLY A 361 -30.13 18.70 4.29
CA GLY A 361 -31.39 18.98 5.01
C GLY A 361 -32.50 18.01 4.71
N GLY A 362 -32.21 16.71 4.57
CA GLY A 362 -33.18 15.65 4.26
C GLY A 362 -33.54 15.51 2.77
N SER A 363 -33.05 16.40 1.90
CA SER A 363 -33.30 16.36 0.46
C SER A 363 -32.04 15.85 -0.29
N THR A 364 -32.27 15.13 -1.41
CA THR A 364 -31.21 14.74 -2.32
C THR A 364 -31.13 15.71 -3.49
N LEU A 365 -29.96 16.30 -3.71
CA LEU A 365 -29.67 17.21 -4.81
C LEU A 365 -28.69 16.55 -5.79
N THR A 366 -28.81 16.90 -7.07
CA THR A 366 -27.84 16.54 -8.09
C THR A 366 -27.09 17.79 -8.52
N LEU A 367 -25.76 17.80 -8.33
CA LEU A 367 -24.89 18.92 -8.67
C LEU A 367 -23.87 18.46 -9.71
N THR A 368 -23.59 19.28 -10.73
CA THR A 368 -22.52 19.01 -11.70
C THR A 368 -21.36 19.92 -11.41
N VAL A 369 -20.20 19.35 -11.18
CA VAL A 369 -18.96 20.05 -10.87
C VAL A 369 -17.98 19.84 -12.00
N THR A 370 -17.40 20.90 -12.56
CA THR A 370 -16.23 20.81 -13.44
C THR A 370 -14.98 20.83 -12.57
N LEU A 371 -14.24 19.72 -12.56
CA LEU A 371 -13.05 19.56 -11.69
C LEU A 371 -11.91 20.46 -12.15
N ALA A 372 -11.18 21.05 -11.21
CA ALA A 372 -9.98 21.82 -11.48
C ALA A 372 -8.71 20.98 -11.33
N THR A 373 -7.58 21.54 -11.73
CA THR A 373 -6.26 20.98 -11.36
C THR A 373 -6.00 21.22 -9.87
N ARG A 374 -5.55 20.19 -9.19
CA ARG A 374 -5.20 20.24 -7.76
C ARG A 374 -3.98 21.17 -7.56
N PRO A 375 -3.99 22.08 -6.57
CA PRO A 375 -2.79 22.83 -6.18
C PRO A 375 -1.63 21.90 -5.80
N ALA A 376 -0.38 22.35 -5.91
CA ALA A 376 0.81 21.55 -5.63
C ALA A 376 0.88 21.08 -4.17
N THR A 377 0.40 21.90 -3.23
CA THR A 377 0.31 21.55 -1.79
C THR A 377 -1.13 21.68 -1.32
N ALA A 378 -1.48 20.86 -0.32
CA ALA A 378 -2.78 20.96 0.31
C ALA A 378 -2.94 22.35 0.95
N PRO A 379 -4.12 23.00 0.80
CA PRO A 379 -4.37 24.25 1.50
C PRO A 379 -4.35 23.99 3.01
N THR A 380 -3.63 24.81 3.75
CA THR A 380 -3.72 24.86 5.21
C THR A 380 -5.15 25.25 5.60
N ALA A 381 -5.74 24.54 6.57
CA ALA A 381 -7.08 24.79 7.06
C ALA A 381 -7.19 26.13 7.79
#